data_e78999cac8204c8af7cc34d668515046
#
_entry.id   e78999cac8204c8af7cc34d668515046
#
_cell.length_a   1.000
_cell.length_b   1.000
_cell.length_c   1.000
_cell.angle_alpha   90.00
_cell.angle_beta   90.00
_cell.angle_gamma   90.00
#
_symmetry.space_group_name_H-M   'P 1'
#
loop_
_entity.id
_entity.type
_entity.pdbx_description
1 polymer ?
#
loop_
_entity_poly.entity_id
_entity_poly.type
_entity_poly.pdbx_seq_one_letter_code
_entity_poly.pdbx_strand_id
1 'polypeptide(L)'
;MKIALAQLNFTVGDIKANTTKIIAAINEAKQQGADLAVFAEFAVSGTPAYGLLTKTTFLTLCEEAVETIASHCKGIAAIVGTPYLTAEGPISAAAYIDACGNIE
;
A
#
# COMPACT_ATOMS: atom_id res chain seq x y z
N MET A 1 -2.50 21.46 4.67
CA MET A 1 -2.27 20.10 4.14
C MET A 1 -3.54 19.56 3.52
N LYS A 2 -3.43 19.02 2.32
CA LYS A 2 -4.56 18.40 1.64
C LYS A 2 -4.39 16.88 1.65
N ILE A 3 -5.39 16.18 2.17
CA ILE A 3 -5.34 14.72 2.33
C ILE A 3 -6.37 14.08 1.39
N ALA A 4 -5.95 13.11 0.61
CA ALA A 4 -6.82 12.32 -0.24
C ALA A 4 -7.10 10.99 0.43
N LEU A 5 -8.38 10.67 0.65
CA LEU A 5 -8.81 9.37 1.17
C LEU A 5 -9.25 8.53 -0.01
N ALA A 6 -8.48 7.50 -0.32
CA ALA A 6 -8.76 6.65 -1.47
C ALA A 6 -9.62 5.45 -1.05
N GLN A 7 -10.84 5.37 -1.58
CA GLN A 7 -11.74 4.24 -1.36
C GLN A 7 -11.82 3.45 -2.67
N LEU A 8 -11.06 2.36 -2.72
CA LEU A 8 -10.93 1.54 -3.92
C LEU A 8 -11.37 0.11 -3.64
N ASN A 9 -11.80 -0.57 -4.69
CA ASN A 9 -12.09 -2.00 -4.60
C ASN A 9 -10.82 -2.77 -4.91
N PHE A 10 -10.34 -3.54 -3.93
CA PHE A 10 -9.15 -4.36 -4.10
C PHE A 10 -9.53 -5.82 -4.25
N THR A 11 -8.75 -6.56 -5.03
CA THR A 11 -8.98 -7.98 -5.25
C THR A 11 -8.12 -8.79 -4.30
N VAL A 12 -8.73 -9.68 -3.52
CA VAL A 12 -8.02 -10.53 -2.57
C VAL A 12 -6.96 -11.36 -3.30
N GLY A 13 -5.72 -11.25 -2.85
CA GLY A 13 -4.61 -12.01 -3.41
C GLY A 13 -4.00 -11.50 -4.69
N ASP A 14 -4.61 -10.50 -5.33
CA ASP A 14 -4.09 -9.93 -6.59
C ASP A 14 -3.25 -8.70 -6.30
N ILE A 15 -2.03 -8.93 -5.81
CA ILE A 15 -1.11 -7.87 -5.40
C ILE A 15 -0.80 -6.93 -6.56
N LYS A 16 -0.56 -7.47 -7.76
CA LYS A 16 -0.21 -6.67 -8.92
C LYS A 16 -1.33 -5.69 -9.31
N ALA A 17 -2.56 -6.18 -9.37
CA ALA A 17 -3.71 -5.34 -9.70
C ALA A 17 -3.96 -4.29 -8.60
N ASN A 18 -3.85 -4.68 -7.34
CA ASN A 18 -4.03 -3.78 -6.22
C ASN A 18 -2.94 -2.68 -6.23
N THR A 19 -1.70 -3.05 -6.49
CA THR A 19 -0.58 -2.11 -6.58
C THR A 19 -0.82 -1.11 -7.71
N THR A 20 -1.29 -1.56 -8.87
CA THR A 20 -1.59 -0.69 -9.99
C THR A 20 -2.67 0.33 -9.63
N LYS A 21 -3.73 -0.10 -8.92
CA LYS A 21 -4.80 0.80 -8.47
C LYS A 21 -4.27 1.84 -7.48
N ILE A 22 -3.40 1.43 -6.56
CA ILE A 22 -2.82 2.33 -5.57
C ILE A 22 -1.96 3.39 -6.27
N ILE A 23 -1.10 2.98 -7.19
CA ILE A 23 -0.23 3.90 -7.93
C ILE A 23 -1.06 4.90 -8.75
N ALA A 24 -2.10 4.43 -9.42
CA ALA A 24 -2.98 5.30 -10.19
C ALA A 24 -3.65 6.35 -9.29
N ALA A 25 -4.11 5.93 -8.11
CA ALA A 25 -4.73 6.83 -7.14
C ALA A 25 -3.74 7.86 -6.60
N ILE A 26 -2.50 7.45 -6.35
CA ILE A 26 -1.44 8.35 -5.90
C ILE A 26 -1.17 9.43 -6.95
N ASN A 27 -1.05 9.03 -8.21
CA ASN A 27 -0.79 9.97 -9.29
C ASN A 27 -1.96 10.95 -9.47
N GLU A 28 -3.20 10.47 -9.36
CA GLU A 28 -4.37 11.33 -9.43
C GLU A 28 -4.41 12.32 -8.27
N ALA A 29 -4.17 11.85 -7.05
CA ALA A 29 -4.14 12.70 -5.87
C ALA A 29 -3.06 13.78 -5.99
N LYS A 30 -1.90 13.41 -6.52
CA LYS A 30 -0.80 14.34 -6.75
C LYS A 30 -1.20 15.44 -7.73
N GLN A 31 -1.88 15.08 -8.82
CA GLN A 31 -2.37 16.05 -9.80
C GLN A 31 -3.40 17.02 -9.20
N GLN A 32 -4.14 16.57 -8.20
CA GLN A 32 -5.11 17.40 -7.49
C GLN A 32 -4.49 18.22 -6.36
N GLY A 33 -3.19 18.13 -6.19
CA GLY A 33 -2.46 18.93 -5.19
C GLY A 33 -2.50 18.37 -3.78
N ALA A 34 -2.83 17.08 -3.62
CA ALA A 34 -2.82 16.44 -2.30
C ALA A 34 -1.39 16.26 -1.79
N ASP A 35 -1.22 16.37 -0.47
CA ASP A 35 0.06 16.17 0.19
C ASP A 35 0.20 14.74 0.72
N LEU A 36 -0.91 14.08 1.00
CA LEU A 36 -0.95 12.75 1.58
C LEU A 36 -2.11 11.95 0.98
N ALA A 37 -1.85 10.72 0.59
CA ALA A 37 -2.88 9.76 0.16
C ALA A 37 -2.99 8.65 1.20
N VAL A 38 -4.21 8.31 1.61
CA VAL A 38 -4.47 7.28 2.63
C VAL A 38 -5.32 6.17 2.03
N PHE A 39 -4.86 4.95 2.18
CA PHE A 39 -5.52 3.75 1.65
C PHE A 39 -6.00 2.85 2.78
N ALA A 40 -6.96 1.98 2.45
CA ALA A 40 -7.58 1.10 3.43
C ALA A 40 -6.60 0.05 3.97
N GLU A 41 -6.97 -0.55 5.09
CA GLU A 41 -6.28 -1.71 5.64
C GLU A 41 -6.22 -2.82 4.59
N PHE A 42 -5.07 -3.51 4.51
CA PHE A 42 -4.82 -4.57 3.52
C PHE A 42 -4.97 -4.12 2.05
N ALA A 43 -4.73 -2.84 1.75
CA ALA A 43 -4.88 -2.34 0.38
C ALA A 43 -4.03 -3.12 -0.63
N VAL A 44 -2.82 -3.52 -0.26
CA VAL A 44 -1.91 -4.24 -1.15
C VAL A 44 -2.42 -5.65 -1.43
N SER A 45 -2.86 -6.36 -0.40
CA SER A 45 -3.26 -7.77 -0.53
C SER A 45 -4.74 -7.99 -0.85
N GLY A 46 -5.57 -6.96 -0.68
CA GLY A 46 -7.02 -7.13 -0.63
C GLY A 46 -7.41 -7.68 0.73
N THR A 47 -8.66 -7.51 1.15
CA THR A 47 -9.09 -7.86 2.50
C THR A 47 -10.10 -8.99 2.47
N PRO A 48 -10.01 -9.92 3.40
CA PRO A 48 -8.85 -10.49 4.08
C PRO A 48 -8.36 -11.72 3.31
N ALA A 49 -7.05 -11.86 3.16
CA ALA A 49 -6.45 -12.98 2.45
C ALA A 49 -5.95 -14.02 3.46
N TYR A 50 -6.83 -14.53 4.32
CA TYR A 50 -6.46 -15.35 5.48
C TYR A 50 -5.52 -16.52 5.15
N GLY A 51 -5.84 -17.31 4.13
CA GLY A 51 -5.01 -18.47 3.77
C GLY A 51 -3.66 -18.07 3.20
N LEU A 52 -3.54 -16.88 2.63
CA LEU A 52 -2.33 -16.39 2.03
C LEU A 52 -1.39 -15.72 3.04
N LEU A 53 -1.92 -15.20 4.14
CA LEU A 53 -1.12 -14.52 5.16
C LEU A 53 -0.10 -15.44 5.83
N THR A 54 -0.26 -16.76 5.73
CA THR A 54 0.69 -17.71 6.28
C THR A 54 1.82 -18.07 5.33
N LYS A 55 1.78 -17.55 4.09
CA LYS A 55 2.78 -17.88 3.07
C LYS A 55 3.83 -16.79 3.00
N THR A 56 5.08 -17.14 3.31
CA THR A 56 6.20 -16.20 3.28
C THR A 56 6.38 -15.56 1.90
N THR A 57 6.23 -16.35 0.82
CA THR A 57 6.33 -15.83 -0.54
C THR A 57 5.32 -14.73 -0.80
N PHE A 58 4.08 -14.92 -0.34
CA PHE A 58 3.03 -13.90 -0.49
C PHE A 58 3.38 -12.62 0.25
N LEU A 59 3.88 -12.75 1.48
CA LEU A 59 4.26 -11.59 2.29
C LEU A 59 5.44 -10.84 1.67
N THR A 60 6.40 -11.57 1.07
CA THR A 60 7.52 -10.96 0.36
C THR A 60 7.02 -10.16 -0.84
N LEU A 61 6.04 -10.67 -1.58
CA LEU A 61 5.43 -9.95 -2.70
C LEU A 61 4.74 -8.67 -2.23
N CYS A 62 4.11 -8.70 -1.05
CA CYS A 62 3.50 -7.50 -0.48
C CYS A 62 4.56 -6.45 -0.15
N GLU A 63 5.70 -6.86 0.41
CA GLU A 63 6.79 -5.94 0.72
C GLU A 63 7.37 -5.31 -0.55
N GLU A 64 7.57 -6.12 -1.60
CA GLU A 64 8.05 -5.63 -2.89
C GLU A 64 7.05 -4.65 -3.51
N ALA A 65 5.75 -4.91 -3.35
CA ALA A 65 4.71 -4.01 -3.83
C ALA A 65 4.78 -2.66 -3.14
N VAL A 66 5.01 -2.64 -1.82
CA VAL A 66 5.16 -1.38 -1.08
C VAL A 66 6.37 -0.60 -1.58
N GLU A 67 7.48 -1.28 -1.88
CA GLU A 67 8.66 -0.63 -2.45
C GLU A 67 8.37 -0.03 -3.82
N THR A 68 7.60 -0.73 -4.66
CA THR A 68 7.18 -0.23 -5.96
C THR A 68 6.31 1.02 -5.81
N ILE A 69 5.36 0.98 -4.88
CA ILE A 69 4.50 2.13 -4.57
C ILE A 69 5.35 3.31 -4.10
N ALA A 70 6.34 3.05 -3.24
CA ALA A 70 7.23 4.09 -2.73
C ALA A 70 7.98 4.82 -3.85
N SER A 71 8.34 4.12 -4.91
CA SER A 71 9.03 4.73 -6.04
C SER A 71 8.17 5.77 -6.77
N HIS A 72 6.86 5.75 -6.58
CA HIS A 72 5.92 6.72 -7.16
C HIS A 72 5.57 7.86 -6.19
N CYS A 73 6.03 7.81 -4.95
CA CYS A 73 5.78 8.85 -3.96
C CYS A 73 6.84 9.96 -4.10
N LYS A 74 6.68 10.79 -5.10
CA LYS A 74 7.54 11.96 -5.34
C LYS A 74 6.68 13.21 -5.26
N GLY A 75 6.83 13.96 -4.19
CA GLY A 75 6.03 15.16 -3.95
C GLY A 75 4.70 14.87 -3.26
N ILE A 76 4.43 13.62 -2.89
CA ILE A 76 3.24 13.23 -2.14
C ILE A 76 3.60 12.05 -1.23
N ALA A 77 3.14 12.09 0.01
CA ALA A 77 3.29 10.98 0.96
C ALA A 77 2.09 10.03 0.85
N ALA A 78 2.22 8.81 1.34
CA ALA A 78 1.13 7.84 1.34
C ALA A 78 1.15 6.99 2.60
N ILE A 79 -0.04 6.56 3.05
CA ILE A 79 -0.20 5.56 4.09
C ILE A 79 -0.93 4.39 3.43
N VAL A 80 -0.29 3.23 3.38
CA VAL A 80 -0.79 2.05 2.68
C VAL A 80 -0.88 0.87 3.63
N GLY A 81 -2.06 0.27 3.75
CA GLY A 81 -2.25 -0.93 4.56
C GLY A 81 -1.69 -2.15 3.85
N THR A 82 -0.88 -2.93 4.55
CA THR A 82 -0.27 -4.15 4.01
C THR A 82 -0.02 -5.15 5.12
N PRO A 83 -0.11 -6.47 4.85
CA PRO A 83 0.38 -7.44 5.81
C PRO A 83 1.90 -7.37 5.89
N TYR A 84 2.43 -7.58 7.08
CA TYR A 84 3.86 -7.52 7.33
C TYR A 84 4.28 -8.69 8.21
N LEU A 85 5.39 -9.33 7.85
CA LEU A 85 5.90 -10.48 8.61
C LEU A 85 6.79 -10.00 9.75
N THR A 86 6.44 -10.41 10.97
CA THR A 86 7.25 -10.17 12.15
C THR A 86 7.76 -11.48 12.73
N ALA A 87 8.63 -11.41 13.72
CA ALA A 87 9.11 -12.59 14.43
C ALA A 87 7.98 -13.39 15.09
N GLU A 88 6.86 -12.73 15.39
CA GLU A 88 5.69 -13.34 16.01
C GLU A 88 4.62 -13.79 15.00
N GLY A 89 4.89 -13.60 13.71
CA GLY A 89 3.97 -13.95 12.63
C GLY A 89 3.49 -12.75 11.84
N PRO A 90 2.60 -12.96 10.85
CA PRO A 90 2.09 -11.86 10.03
C PRO A 90 1.13 -10.97 10.84
N ILE A 91 1.24 -9.67 10.62
CA ILE A 91 0.37 -8.67 11.21
C ILE A 91 -0.18 -7.74 10.14
N SER A 92 -1.29 -7.07 10.45
CA SER A 92 -1.77 -5.94 9.66
C SER A 92 -0.94 -4.72 10.04
N ALA A 93 -0.36 -4.06 9.06
CA ALA A 93 0.48 -2.89 9.28
C ALA A 93 0.10 -1.77 8.32
N ALA A 94 0.46 -0.56 8.67
CA ALA A 94 0.34 0.59 7.79
C ALA A 94 1.74 1.08 7.45
N ALA A 95 2.09 1.04 6.17
CA ALA A 95 3.35 1.58 5.71
C ALA A 95 3.19 3.08 5.46
N TYR A 96 4.00 3.88 6.11
CA TYR A 96 4.08 5.31 5.82
C TYR A 96 5.23 5.54 4.84
N ILE A 97 4.91 6.17 3.72
CA ILE A 97 5.88 6.49 2.69
C ILE A 97 5.93 8.01 2.59
N ASP A 98 7.11 8.61 2.83
CA ASP A 98 7.22 10.05 2.76
C ASP A 98 7.28 10.57 1.33
N ALA A 99 7.25 11.90 1.17
CA ALA A 99 7.22 12.52 -0.15
C ALA A 99 8.53 12.37 -0.95
N CYS A 100 9.55 11.78 -0.36
CA CYS A 100 10.80 11.44 -1.05
C CYS A 100 10.87 9.97 -1.42
N GLY A 101 9.86 9.17 -1.06
CA GLY A 101 9.80 7.76 -1.36
C GLY A 101 10.45 6.87 -0.31
N ASN A 102 10.70 7.38 0.90
CA ASN A 102 11.26 6.59 1.99
C ASN A 102 10.14 5.91 2.78
N ILE A 103 10.29 4.62 3.04
CA ILE A 103 9.32 3.81 3.78
C ILE A 103 9.71 3.82 5.26
N GLU A 104 8.72 4.08 6.10
CA GLU A 104 8.92 4.08 7.55
C GLU A 104 7.98 3.15 8.28
#